data_d4b21d2776308fb44c80633b2b70e577
#
_entry.id   d4b21d2776308fb44c80633b2b70e577
#
_cell.length_a   1.000
_cell.length_b   1.000
_cell.length_c   1.000
_cell.angle_alpha   90.00
_cell.angle_beta   90.00
_cell.angle_gamma   90.00
#
_symmetry.space_group_name_H-M   'P 1'
#
loop_
_entity.id
_entity.type
_entity.pdbx_description
1 polymer ?
#
loop_
_entity_poly.entity_id
_entity_poly.type
_entity_poly.pdbx_seq_one_letter_code
_entity_poly.pdbx_strand_id
1 'polypeptide(L)'
;MMKHVLLATITTALLIGSNSSQLIAGESLKHWPQWRGPTWNGVAPKANPPTIWSETKNLLWKTQVSGDGKGTPIIWGDRVFLLTAIAVDKEMPVPDVIPDGTPNINLHPQVIRSWKPQRFEIICINRMTGKLIWKKTARVAMPHQGHHYKGGFSSTSPVTDGKHIYAYFGSFGLYCYDFNGQLVWKKYFEPQAMEDSLGEGSSPAIFEDKLVIIVDTERQSYVVAINKNTGKEIWKQNRDEVSNWSTPRIFMHEKRRQVVINGETVRSYDLNTGEEIWRCGGHTASAIPMPSVGHGMVFTASGWRKDTLQAISLGKQGDLTGSKDVIWSIHRGVPYVPCPMLWGKEIYLLEDQSFFSCLSAIDGARHYLKHRLPGNLNFSASPVGAANRIYLLSESGKTIVLQRGPEIKVLSINELDEKFYASPSIVGNAIYLRGNKHLFCFIRNN
;
A
#
# COMPACT_ATOMS: atom_id res chain seq x y z
N MET A 1 41.58 -32.93 44.47
CA MET A 1 40.15 -33.30 44.38
C MET A 1 39.31 -32.09 44.08
N MET A 2 38.34 -32.24 43.21
CA MET A 2 37.38 -31.24 42.77
C MET A 2 37.88 -30.10 41.88
N LYS A 3 37.80 -30.33 40.58
CA LYS A 3 37.54 -29.35 39.53
C LYS A 3 36.77 -30.09 38.43
N HIS A 4 35.52 -29.74 38.22
CA HIS A 4 34.71 -29.84 37.01
C HIS A 4 33.25 -29.67 37.40
N VAL A 5 32.69 -28.51 37.07
CA VAL A 5 31.34 -28.28 36.57
C VAL A 5 31.20 -26.78 36.37
N LEU A 6 31.30 -26.32 35.16
CA LEU A 6 30.61 -25.11 34.65
C LEU A 6 30.94 -24.96 33.15
N LEU A 7 30.22 -25.65 32.29
CA LEU A 7 30.13 -25.30 30.84
C LEU A 7 28.98 -26.08 30.20
N ALA A 8 27.76 -25.63 30.37
CA ALA A 8 26.63 -26.06 29.52
C ALA A 8 25.38 -25.21 29.77
N THR A 9 25.33 -23.95 29.35
CA THR A 9 24.05 -23.19 29.33
C THR A 9 24.04 -21.98 28.39
N ILE A 10 24.77 -21.95 27.28
CA ILE A 10 24.71 -20.78 26.34
C ILE A 10 24.27 -21.14 24.94
N THR A 11 23.99 -22.37 24.56
CA THR A 11 23.75 -22.77 23.18
C THR A 11 22.28 -22.87 22.76
N THR A 12 21.30 -22.71 23.66
CA THR A 12 19.89 -22.99 23.36
C THR A 12 19.07 -21.74 23.01
N ALA A 13 19.55 -20.53 23.26
CA ALA A 13 18.79 -19.31 23.03
C ALA A 13 18.87 -18.78 21.60
N LEU A 14 19.89 -19.13 20.80
CA LEU A 14 20.10 -18.63 19.44
C LEU A 14 19.32 -19.39 18.35
N LEU A 15 18.89 -20.63 18.62
CA LEU A 15 18.13 -21.46 17.66
C LEU A 15 16.62 -21.19 17.70
N ILE A 16 16.10 -20.63 18.79
CA ILE A 16 14.66 -20.34 18.91
C ILE A 16 14.27 -19.06 18.13
N GLY A 17 15.17 -18.09 18.01
CA GLY A 17 14.91 -16.84 17.31
C GLY A 17 14.82 -16.97 15.77
N SER A 18 15.60 -17.87 15.17
CA SER A 18 15.57 -18.09 13.71
C SER A 18 14.36 -18.90 13.23
N ASN A 19 13.89 -19.83 14.05
CA ASN A 19 12.69 -20.62 13.72
C ASN A 19 11.39 -19.82 13.86
N SER A 20 11.31 -18.89 14.80
CA SER A 20 10.10 -18.06 14.97
C SER A 20 9.92 -17.03 13.86
N SER A 21 10.99 -16.41 13.36
CA SER A 21 10.89 -15.45 12.27
C SER A 21 10.57 -16.11 10.92
N GLN A 22 11.08 -17.32 10.66
CA GLN A 22 10.72 -18.11 9.48
C GLN A 22 9.28 -18.63 9.53
N LEU A 23 8.79 -19.03 10.70
CA LEU A 23 7.40 -19.46 10.92
C LEU A 23 6.43 -18.29 10.71
N ILE A 24 6.73 -17.09 11.21
CA ILE A 24 5.91 -15.90 11.02
C ILE A 24 5.90 -15.47 9.55
N ALA A 25 7.05 -15.55 8.85
CA ALA A 25 7.12 -15.26 7.42
C ALA A 25 6.30 -16.27 6.60
N GLY A 26 6.33 -17.55 6.93
CA GLY A 26 5.53 -18.59 6.28
C GLY A 26 4.03 -18.44 6.52
N GLU A 27 3.64 -18.01 7.71
CA GLU A 27 2.23 -17.77 8.06
C GLU A 27 1.68 -16.52 7.35
N SER A 28 2.47 -15.44 7.26
CA SER A 28 2.04 -14.21 6.58
C SER A 28 1.67 -14.45 5.11
N LEU A 29 2.28 -15.45 4.44
CA LEU A 29 1.96 -15.83 3.05
C LEU A 29 0.53 -16.39 2.86
N LYS A 30 -0.15 -16.77 3.94
CA LYS A 30 -1.54 -17.23 3.93
C LYS A 30 -2.54 -16.09 4.13
N HIS A 31 -2.08 -14.87 4.36
CA HIS A 31 -2.86 -13.69 4.73
C HIS A 31 -2.61 -12.53 3.77
N TRP A 32 -3.27 -11.39 3.99
CA TRP A 32 -3.03 -10.14 3.28
C TRP A 32 -2.77 -9.03 4.31
N PRO A 33 -1.57 -8.98 4.91
CA PRO A 33 -1.31 -8.19 6.13
C PRO A 33 -1.17 -6.70 5.92
N GLN A 34 -1.05 -6.24 4.68
CA GLN A 34 -0.75 -4.85 4.31
C GLN A 34 -1.15 -4.56 2.87
N TRP A 35 -1.11 -3.29 2.46
CA TRP A 35 -1.24 -2.92 1.05
C TRP A 35 -0.19 -3.64 0.21
N ARG A 36 -0.51 -4.17 -0.92
CA ARG A 36 0.32 -5.04 -1.78
C ARG A 36 0.58 -6.46 -1.21
N GLY A 37 -0.11 -6.82 -0.13
CA GLY A 37 -0.17 -8.20 0.36
C GLY A 37 1.12 -8.76 0.96
N PRO A 38 1.20 -10.09 1.09
CA PRO A 38 2.28 -10.74 1.82
C PRO A 38 3.65 -10.63 1.16
N THR A 39 3.70 -10.46 -0.17
CA THR A 39 4.95 -10.36 -0.94
C THR A 39 5.36 -8.91 -1.21
N TRP A 40 4.52 -7.93 -0.83
CA TRP A 40 4.68 -6.51 -1.13
C TRP A 40 4.58 -6.16 -2.63
N ASN A 41 4.38 -7.13 -3.49
CA ASN A 41 4.29 -6.97 -4.95
C ASN A 41 2.86 -7.18 -5.48
N GLY A 42 1.87 -7.34 -4.59
CA GLY A 42 0.49 -7.64 -5.00
C GLY A 42 0.24 -9.12 -5.33
N VAL A 43 1.17 -10.02 -5.02
CA VAL A 43 1.06 -11.45 -5.33
C VAL A 43 0.69 -12.25 -4.09
N ALA A 44 -0.31 -13.14 -4.21
CA ALA A 44 -0.72 -14.11 -3.20
C ALA A 44 -0.30 -15.52 -3.63
N PRO A 45 0.91 -16.01 -3.27
CA PRO A 45 1.48 -17.23 -3.84
C PRO A 45 0.76 -18.51 -3.38
N LYS A 46 0.01 -18.45 -2.28
CA LYS A 46 -0.75 -19.58 -1.70
C LYS A 46 -2.25 -19.52 -1.99
N ALA A 47 -2.67 -18.66 -2.91
CA ALA A 47 -4.08 -18.40 -3.17
C ALA A 47 -4.53 -18.84 -4.57
N ASN A 48 -5.82 -19.18 -4.68
CA ASN A 48 -6.45 -19.60 -5.94
C ASN A 48 -7.90 -19.06 -6.03
N PRO A 49 -8.11 -17.73 -6.12
CA PRO A 49 -9.43 -17.12 -6.16
C PRO A 49 -10.16 -17.44 -7.49
N PRO A 50 -11.49 -17.17 -7.59
CA PRO A 50 -12.25 -17.39 -8.80
C PRO A 50 -11.76 -16.52 -9.96
N THR A 51 -11.99 -16.97 -11.19
CA THR A 51 -11.79 -16.16 -12.41
C THR A 51 -13.09 -15.50 -12.85
N ILE A 52 -14.23 -16.09 -12.51
CA ILE A 52 -15.56 -15.63 -12.93
C ILE A 52 -16.40 -15.36 -11.68
N TRP A 53 -17.04 -14.18 -11.64
CA TRP A 53 -18.00 -13.83 -10.60
C TRP A 53 -19.01 -12.79 -11.08
N SER A 54 -20.10 -12.69 -10.34
CA SER A 54 -21.12 -11.64 -10.44
C SER A 54 -21.80 -11.49 -9.09
N GLU A 55 -22.81 -10.66 -8.97
CA GLU A 55 -23.63 -10.59 -7.74
C GLU A 55 -24.41 -11.90 -7.46
N THR A 56 -24.49 -12.81 -8.41
CA THR A 56 -25.19 -14.11 -8.27
C THR A 56 -24.25 -15.32 -8.43
N LYS A 57 -22.98 -15.12 -8.81
CA LYS A 57 -22.03 -16.21 -9.05
C LYS A 57 -20.77 -16.04 -8.22
N ASN A 58 -20.40 -17.06 -7.47
CA ASN A 58 -19.21 -17.10 -6.61
C ASN A 58 -19.18 -16.01 -5.53
N LEU A 59 -20.26 -15.26 -5.32
CA LEU A 59 -20.41 -14.30 -4.23
C LEU A 59 -20.60 -15.03 -2.91
N LEU A 60 -19.65 -14.91 -1.99
CA LEU A 60 -19.79 -15.43 -0.63
C LEU A 60 -20.64 -14.47 0.22
N TRP A 61 -20.32 -13.18 0.17
CA TRP A 61 -21.07 -12.13 0.85
C TRP A 61 -20.76 -10.75 0.23
N LYS A 62 -21.72 -9.83 0.47
CA LYS A 62 -21.64 -8.39 0.16
C LYS A 62 -22.03 -7.64 1.43
N THR A 63 -21.13 -6.81 1.94
CA THR A 63 -21.32 -6.07 3.19
C THR A 63 -21.28 -4.58 2.91
N GLN A 64 -22.30 -3.85 3.36
CA GLN A 64 -22.33 -2.39 3.26
C GLN A 64 -21.25 -1.78 4.16
N VAL A 65 -20.47 -0.85 3.63
CA VAL A 65 -19.46 -0.08 4.36
C VAL A 65 -19.76 1.40 4.20
N SER A 66 -20.11 2.04 5.29
CA SER A 66 -20.40 3.48 5.31
C SER A 66 -19.12 4.31 5.30
N GLY A 67 -19.22 5.53 4.75
CA GLY A 67 -18.16 6.52 4.77
C GLY A 67 -17.20 6.42 3.59
N ASP A 68 -16.21 7.29 3.59
CA ASP A 68 -15.25 7.47 2.52
C ASP A 68 -13.90 6.89 2.92
N GLY A 69 -13.54 5.76 2.29
CA GLY A 69 -12.27 5.11 2.50
C GLY A 69 -11.85 4.32 1.26
N LYS A 70 -10.64 4.58 0.76
CA LYS A 70 -10.10 3.99 -0.48
C LYS A 70 -8.94 3.02 -0.23
N GLY A 71 -8.58 2.80 1.04
CA GLY A 71 -7.54 1.84 1.40
C GLY A 71 -7.94 0.39 1.11
N THR A 72 -6.97 -0.41 0.72
CA THR A 72 -7.12 -1.85 0.52
C THR A 72 -7.45 -2.54 1.85
N PRO A 73 -8.47 -3.41 1.91
CA PRO A 73 -8.72 -4.21 3.10
C PRO A 73 -7.54 -5.13 3.41
N ILE A 74 -7.15 -5.24 4.67
CA ILE A 74 -6.17 -6.26 5.10
C ILE A 74 -6.88 -7.45 5.73
N ILE A 75 -6.26 -8.62 5.65
CA ILE A 75 -6.87 -9.87 6.05
C ILE A 75 -5.88 -10.69 6.86
N TRP A 76 -6.30 -11.09 8.05
CA TRP A 76 -5.53 -11.99 8.90
C TRP A 76 -6.46 -12.96 9.64
N GLY A 77 -6.19 -14.26 9.50
CA GLY A 77 -7.05 -15.29 10.06
C GLY A 77 -8.47 -15.23 9.50
N ASP A 78 -9.42 -15.12 10.38
CA ASP A 78 -10.86 -15.02 10.09
C ASP A 78 -11.38 -13.57 10.04
N ARG A 79 -10.50 -12.58 10.00
CA ARG A 79 -10.84 -11.16 10.10
C ARG A 79 -10.40 -10.36 8.89
N VAL A 80 -11.25 -9.41 8.50
CA VAL A 80 -10.97 -8.38 7.50
C VAL A 80 -11.02 -7.03 8.19
N PHE A 81 -9.99 -6.21 7.99
CA PHE A 81 -9.93 -4.87 8.57
C PHE A 81 -9.85 -3.82 7.46
N LEU A 82 -10.57 -2.73 7.65
CA LEU A 82 -10.57 -1.58 6.75
C LEU A 82 -10.74 -0.28 7.53
N LEU A 83 -10.33 0.82 6.91
CA LEU A 83 -10.44 2.17 7.46
C LEU A 83 -11.50 2.93 6.69
N THR A 84 -12.21 3.84 7.37
CA THR A 84 -13.17 4.74 6.73
C THR A 84 -13.25 6.07 7.47
N ALA A 85 -13.71 7.11 6.79
CA ALA A 85 -14.04 8.41 7.37
C ALA A 85 -15.52 8.71 7.08
N ILE A 86 -16.26 9.14 8.08
CA ILE A 86 -17.70 9.39 7.99
C ILE A 86 -17.97 10.83 8.43
N ALA A 87 -18.58 11.62 7.56
CA ALA A 87 -19.01 12.97 7.92
C ALA A 87 -19.99 12.94 9.08
N VAL A 88 -19.78 13.80 10.07
CA VAL A 88 -20.69 13.99 11.21
C VAL A 88 -21.66 15.13 10.88
N ASP A 89 -22.94 14.96 11.21
CA ASP A 89 -24.00 15.94 10.91
C ASP A 89 -23.91 17.23 11.76
N LYS A 90 -22.74 17.85 11.73
CA LYS A 90 -22.51 19.16 12.33
C LYS A 90 -21.77 20.02 11.32
N GLU A 91 -22.50 20.95 10.71
CA GLU A 91 -21.87 21.96 9.86
C GLU A 91 -21.09 22.95 10.72
N MET A 92 -19.96 23.40 10.22
CA MET A 92 -19.17 24.46 10.81
C MET A 92 -19.07 25.62 9.82
N PRO A 93 -18.89 26.85 10.29
CA PRO A 93 -18.63 27.99 9.41
C PRO A 93 -17.46 27.67 8.45
N VAL A 94 -17.63 28.03 7.20
CA VAL A 94 -16.56 27.92 6.19
C VAL A 94 -15.51 28.98 6.53
N PRO A 95 -14.25 28.63 6.82
CA PRO A 95 -13.22 29.62 7.08
C PRO A 95 -12.81 30.30 5.77
N ASP A 96 -12.43 31.58 5.83
CA ASP A 96 -11.91 32.32 4.68
C ASP A 96 -10.58 31.74 4.18
N VAL A 97 -9.81 31.17 5.11
CA VAL A 97 -8.59 30.42 4.85
C VAL A 97 -8.73 29.03 5.45
N ILE A 98 -8.43 28.03 4.68
CA ILE A 98 -8.42 26.66 5.17
C ILE A 98 -7.20 26.43 6.08
N PRO A 99 -7.27 25.47 7.02
CA PRO A 99 -6.19 25.24 8.00
C PRO A 99 -4.81 24.94 7.42
N ASP A 100 -4.70 24.54 6.16
CA ASP A 100 -3.43 24.33 5.45
C ASP A 100 -2.80 25.65 4.92
N GLY A 101 -3.46 26.80 5.09
CA GLY A 101 -3.02 28.09 4.62
C GLY A 101 -3.41 28.41 3.16
N THR A 102 -4.12 27.53 2.47
CA THR A 102 -4.61 27.76 1.10
C THR A 102 -5.89 28.62 1.13
N PRO A 103 -6.00 29.72 0.35
CA PRO A 103 -7.24 30.46 0.25
C PRO A 103 -8.39 29.58 -0.24
N ASN A 104 -9.56 29.72 0.37
CA ASN A 104 -10.75 28.91 0.03
C ASN A 104 -11.27 29.09 -1.40
N ILE A 105 -10.89 30.17 -2.06
CA ILE A 105 -11.38 30.57 -3.39
C ILE A 105 -10.67 29.92 -4.57
N ASN A 106 -9.48 29.30 -4.37
CA ASN A 106 -8.66 28.76 -5.45
C ASN A 106 -8.49 27.24 -5.29
N LEU A 107 -9.61 26.51 -5.39
CA LEU A 107 -9.58 25.04 -5.30
C LEU A 107 -9.19 24.40 -6.63
N HIS A 108 -8.26 23.46 -6.59
CA HIS A 108 -8.03 22.58 -7.73
C HIS A 108 -9.35 21.83 -8.09
N PRO A 109 -9.77 21.76 -9.36
CA PRO A 109 -11.06 21.19 -9.76
C PRO A 109 -11.30 19.75 -9.31
N GLN A 110 -10.24 19.03 -9.00
CA GLN A 110 -10.32 17.62 -8.55
C GLN A 110 -10.36 17.46 -7.03
N VAL A 111 -10.39 18.56 -6.27
CA VAL A 111 -10.41 18.54 -4.79
C VAL A 111 -11.84 18.55 -4.27
N ILE A 112 -12.13 17.59 -3.41
CA ILE A 112 -13.35 17.56 -2.60
C ILE A 112 -12.98 18.01 -1.18
N ARG A 113 -13.74 18.97 -0.65
CA ARG A 113 -13.63 19.45 0.73
C ARG A 113 -14.82 19.05 1.56
N SER A 114 -14.60 18.96 2.85
CA SER A 114 -15.68 18.80 3.82
C SER A 114 -15.58 19.89 4.87
N TRP A 115 -16.72 20.53 5.12
CA TRP A 115 -16.93 21.51 6.20
C TRP A 115 -17.59 20.84 7.42
N LYS A 116 -17.71 19.50 7.38
CA LYS A 116 -18.19 18.69 8.49
C LYS A 116 -17.01 17.94 9.11
N PRO A 117 -16.99 17.81 10.44
CA PRO A 117 -16.02 16.92 11.09
C PRO A 117 -16.13 15.51 10.51
N GLN A 118 -15.01 14.83 10.42
CA GLN A 118 -14.94 13.44 10.00
C GLN A 118 -14.72 12.54 11.22
N ARG A 119 -15.49 11.47 11.30
CA ARG A 119 -15.27 10.39 12.23
C ARG A 119 -14.45 9.31 11.55
N PHE A 120 -13.20 9.21 11.96
CA PHE A 120 -12.25 8.22 11.47
C PHE A 120 -12.47 6.90 12.20
N GLU A 121 -12.77 5.84 11.45
CA GLU A 121 -13.14 4.54 12.01
C GLU A 121 -12.30 3.41 11.45
N ILE A 122 -12.01 2.45 12.31
CA ILE A 122 -11.53 1.12 11.94
C ILE A 122 -12.67 0.11 12.09
N ILE A 123 -12.81 -0.75 11.09
CA ILE A 123 -13.87 -1.74 10.99
C ILE A 123 -13.24 -3.13 10.91
N CYS A 124 -13.72 -4.06 11.72
CA CYS A 124 -13.39 -5.48 11.69
C CYS A 124 -14.61 -6.29 11.29
N ILE A 125 -14.46 -7.10 10.24
CA ILE A 125 -15.52 -7.93 9.65
C ILE A 125 -15.07 -9.40 9.72
N ASN A 126 -15.99 -10.30 10.00
CA ASN A 126 -15.75 -11.73 9.89
C ASN A 126 -15.56 -12.13 8.42
N ARG A 127 -14.44 -12.73 8.12
CA ARG A 127 -14.02 -13.09 6.77
C ARG A 127 -14.97 -14.08 6.08
N MET A 128 -15.55 -14.99 6.83
CA MET A 128 -16.39 -16.06 6.27
C MET A 128 -17.84 -15.63 6.09
N THR A 129 -18.33 -14.73 6.92
CA THR A 129 -19.76 -14.36 6.94
C THR A 129 -20.06 -12.93 6.47
N GLY A 130 -19.02 -12.08 6.35
CA GLY A 130 -19.20 -10.65 6.05
C GLY A 130 -19.83 -9.84 7.19
N LYS A 131 -20.11 -10.44 8.34
CA LYS A 131 -20.75 -9.76 9.47
C LYS A 131 -19.75 -8.90 10.23
N LEU A 132 -20.21 -7.73 10.69
CA LEU A 132 -19.43 -6.86 11.57
C LEU A 132 -19.09 -7.60 12.87
N ILE A 133 -17.79 -7.63 13.24
CA ILE A 133 -17.33 -8.10 14.55
C ILE A 133 -17.29 -6.91 15.50
N TRP A 134 -16.59 -5.85 15.10
CA TRP A 134 -16.52 -4.59 15.84
C TRP A 134 -16.19 -3.41 14.93
N LYS A 135 -16.50 -2.22 15.42
CA LYS A 135 -16.16 -0.94 14.81
C LYS A 135 -15.70 0.01 15.89
N LYS A 136 -14.61 0.73 15.68
CA LYS A 136 -14.04 1.68 16.65
C LYS A 136 -13.80 3.03 16.01
N THR A 137 -14.26 4.08 16.69
CA THR A 137 -13.90 5.45 16.35
C THR A 137 -12.51 5.75 16.89
N ALA A 138 -11.57 6.00 16.02
CA ALA A 138 -10.20 6.39 16.39
C ALA A 138 -10.13 7.88 16.75
N ARG A 139 -10.79 8.74 15.94
CA ARG A 139 -10.83 10.19 16.14
C ARG A 139 -12.07 10.79 15.49
N VAL A 140 -12.52 11.91 16.03
CA VAL A 140 -13.41 12.87 15.35
C VAL A 140 -12.63 14.17 15.22
N ALA A 141 -12.49 14.68 14.00
CA ALA A 141 -11.72 15.90 13.74
C ALA A 141 -12.24 16.60 12.49
N MET A 142 -12.05 17.94 12.45
CA MET A 142 -12.24 18.73 11.24
C MET A 142 -11.10 18.46 10.27
N PRO A 143 -11.35 18.15 9.00
CA PRO A 143 -10.31 18.09 7.99
C PRO A 143 -9.63 19.45 7.83
N HIS A 144 -8.30 19.47 7.86
CA HIS A 144 -7.50 20.69 7.65
C HIS A 144 -7.25 20.96 6.16
N GLN A 145 -7.47 19.98 5.29
CA GLN A 145 -7.39 20.09 3.84
C GLN A 145 -8.47 19.22 3.16
N GLY A 146 -8.58 19.33 1.85
CA GLY A 146 -9.41 18.45 1.04
C GLY A 146 -8.77 17.10 0.73
N HIS A 147 -9.33 16.43 -0.27
CA HIS A 147 -8.74 15.24 -0.89
C HIS A 147 -9.09 15.19 -2.37
N HIS A 148 -8.29 14.49 -3.15
CA HIS A 148 -8.61 14.20 -4.55
C HIS A 148 -9.94 13.43 -4.65
N TYR A 149 -10.79 13.71 -5.68
CA TYR A 149 -12.13 13.10 -5.81
C TYR A 149 -12.11 11.56 -5.93
N LYS A 150 -10.99 10.95 -6.36
CA LYS A 150 -10.76 9.50 -6.36
C LYS A 150 -10.19 8.98 -5.03
N GLY A 151 -9.71 9.88 -4.16
CA GLY A 151 -9.24 9.59 -2.82
C GLY A 151 -10.35 9.68 -1.78
N GLY A 152 -9.98 9.96 -0.54
CA GLY A 152 -10.88 10.16 0.60
C GLY A 152 -10.08 10.58 1.83
N PHE A 153 -10.77 11.01 2.87
CA PHE A 153 -10.13 11.31 4.17
C PHE A 153 -9.54 10.07 4.86
N SER A 154 -9.74 8.86 4.30
CA SER A 154 -9.17 7.61 4.75
C SER A 154 -8.72 6.76 3.56
N SER A 155 -7.68 7.24 2.86
CA SER A 155 -7.13 6.56 1.66
C SER A 155 -6.05 5.54 1.98
N THR A 156 -5.50 5.56 3.20
CA THR A 156 -4.46 4.64 3.63
C THR A 156 -5.00 3.25 3.89
N SER A 157 -4.17 2.22 3.69
CA SER A 157 -4.46 0.85 4.11
C SER A 157 -3.89 0.61 5.50
N PRO A 158 -4.62 -0.08 6.40
CA PRO A 158 -4.03 -0.51 7.66
C PRO A 158 -2.96 -1.59 7.43
N VAL A 159 -2.15 -1.87 8.45
CA VAL A 159 -1.21 -2.99 8.44
C VAL A 159 -1.35 -3.81 9.73
N THR A 160 -0.94 -5.09 9.68
CA THR A 160 -0.98 -5.98 10.84
C THR A 160 0.26 -6.85 10.94
N ASP A 161 0.64 -7.16 12.17
CA ASP A 161 1.66 -8.16 12.50
C ASP A 161 1.06 -9.50 12.97
N GLY A 162 -0.28 -9.64 12.85
CA GLY A 162 -1.03 -10.81 13.31
C GLY A 162 -1.45 -10.76 14.79
N LYS A 163 -1.03 -9.75 15.53
CA LYS A 163 -1.42 -9.48 16.93
C LYS A 163 -2.13 -8.13 17.08
N HIS A 164 -1.66 -7.13 16.36
CA HIS A 164 -2.17 -5.76 16.39
C HIS A 164 -2.52 -5.27 14.99
N ILE A 165 -3.42 -4.31 14.95
CA ILE A 165 -3.80 -3.55 13.78
C ILE A 165 -3.27 -2.13 13.94
N TYR A 166 -2.54 -1.64 12.95
CA TYR A 166 -2.02 -0.28 12.91
C TYR A 166 -2.81 0.51 11.88
N ALA A 167 -3.70 1.37 12.38
CA ALA A 167 -4.59 2.22 11.59
C ALA A 167 -3.99 3.62 11.48
N TYR A 168 -3.55 4.00 10.30
CA TYR A 168 -2.97 5.32 10.03
C TYR A 168 -3.96 6.16 9.22
N PHE A 169 -4.30 7.32 9.71
CA PHE A 169 -5.19 8.29 9.09
C PHE A 169 -4.44 9.59 8.75
N GLY A 170 -3.21 9.47 8.27
CA GLY A 170 -2.37 10.62 8.01
C GLY A 170 -2.12 11.45 9.27
N SER A 171 -2.20 12.77 9.15
CA SER A 171 -2.05 13.72 10.27
C SER A 171 -3.13 13.57 11.35
N PHE A 172 -4.25 12.88 11.06
CA PHE A 172 -5.27 12.60 12.08
C PHE A 172 -4.85 11.52 13.07
N GLY A 173 -3.75 10.82 12.82
CA GLY A 173 -3.05 9.97 13.77
C GLY A 173 -2.85 8.53 13.32
N LEU A 174 -1.96 7.86 14.05
CA LEU A 174 -1.68 6.43 13.99
C LEU A 174 -2.18 5.78 15.27
N TYR A 175 -2.94 4.70 15.13
CA TYR A 175 -3.60 4.01 16.23
C TYR A 175 -3.26 2.53 16.17
N CYS A 176 -2.85 1.97 17.30
CA CYS A 176 -2.62 0.54 17.48
C CYS A 176 -3.77 -0.07 18.26
N TYR A 177 -4.45 -1.04 17.66
CA TYR A 177 -5.51 -1.81 18.31
C TYR A 177 -5.11 -3.29 18.39
N ASP A 178 -5.55 -3.97 19.45
CA ASP A 178 -5.55 -5.43 19.46
C ASP A 178 -6.65 -5.99 18.52
N PHE A 179 -6.68 -7.30 18.31
CA PHE A 179 -7.69 -7.93 17.46
C PHE A 179 -9.11 -7.88 18.05
N ASN A 180 -9.29 -7.57 19.33
CA ASN A 180 -10.57 -7.37 19.98
C ASN A 180 -11.06 -5.90 19.88
N GLY A 181 -10.26 -5.04 19.26
CA GLY A 181 -10.57 -3.62 19.07
C GLY A 181 -10.32 -2.78 20.32
N GLN A 182 -9.44 -3.23 21.22
CA GLN A 182 -8.97 -2.42 22.35
C GLN A 182 -7.80 -1.55 21.89
N LEU A 183 -7.85 -0.27 22.19
CA LEU A 183 -6.78 0.68 21.87
C LEU A 183 -5.57 0.38 22.78
N VAL A 184 -4.42 0.09 22.16
CA VAL A 184 -3.15 -0.16 22.86
C VAL A 184 -2.35 1.13 23.02
N TRP A 185 -2.17 1.86 21.93
CA TRP A 185 -1.53 3.18 21.92
C TRP A 185 -1.98 3.99 20.71
N LYS A 186 -1.71 5.30 20.74
CA LYS A 186 -1.94 6.24 19.65
C LYS A 186 -0.83 7.27 19.55
N LYS A 187 -0.59 7.79 18.32
CA LYS A 187 0.37 8.88 18.04
C LYS A 187 -0.27 9.86 17.07
N TYR A 188 -0.16 11.15 17.35
CA TYR A 188 -0.60 12.22 16.46
C TYR A 188 0.58 12.77 15.66
N PHE A 189 0.25 13.34 14.51
CA PHE A 189 1.18 14.03 13.64
C PHE A 189 0.70 15.47 13.41
N GLU A 190 1.64 16.35 13.05
CA GLU A 190 1.28 17.70 12.65
C GLU A 190 0.46 17.69 11.35
N PRO A 191 -0.46 18.65 11.17
CA PRO A 191 -1.20 18.80 9.93
C PRO A 191 -0.28 18.91 8.72
N GLN A 192 -0.51 18.05 7.73
CA GLN A 192 0.26 18.01 6.50
C GLN A 192 -0.40 18.93 5.46
N ALA A 193 0.40 19.69 4.72
CA ALA A 193 -0.05 20.48 3.58
C ALA A 193 0.37 19.74 2.31
N MET A 194 -0.57 19.10 1.63
CA MET A 194 -0.33 18.40 0.38
C MET A 194 -0.52 19.34 -0.81
N GLU A 195 0.20 19.07 -1.92
CA GLU A 195 0.04 19.78 -3.19
C GLU A 195 -1.45 19.93 -3.51
N ASP A 196 -1.86 21.17 -3.81
CA ASP A 196 -3.24 21.53 -4.17
C ASP A 196 -4.33 21.01 -3.20
N SER A 197 -3.99 20.69 -1.96
CA SER A 197 -4.91 20.03 -1.01
C SER A 197 -5.46 18.68 -1.47
N LEU A 198 -4.70 17.93 -2.26
CA LEU A 198 -5.10 16.63 -2.82
C LEU A 198 -5.20 15.50 -1.78
N GLY A 199 -4.85 15.78 -0.52
CA GLY A 199 -5.02 14.88 0.62
C GLY A 199 -3.87 13.89 0.80
N GLU A 200 -3.89 13.20 1.92
CA GLU A 200 -2.85 12.27 2.36
C GLU A 200 -3.18 10.84 1.92
N GLY A 201 -2.18 10.03 1.50
CA GLY A 201 -2.47 8.71 0.94
C GLY A 201 -1.43 7.61 1.23
N SER A 202 -0.23 7.94 1.73
CA SER A 202 0.80 6.95 2.02
C SER A 202 0.39 6.02 3.15
N SER A 203 0.50 4.70 2.96
CA SER A 203 0.23 3.71 3.99
C SER A 203 1.47 3.43 4.84
N PRO A 204 1.33 3.01 6.11
CA PRO A 204 2.47 2.59 6.90
C PRO A 204 3.06 1.28 6.37
N ALA A 205 4.36 1.09 6.59
CA ALA A 205 5.05 -0.16 6.36
C ALA A 205 5.49 -0.78 7.68
N ILE A 206 5.39 -2.11 7.83
CA ILE A 206 5.73 -2.81 9.05
C ILE A 206 6.81 -3.88 8.80
N PHE A 207 7.82 -3.91 9.65
CA PHE A 207 8.81 -4.98 9.65
C PHE A 207 9.39 -5.18 11.06
N GLU A 208 9.38 -6.40 11.54
CA GLU A 208 9.81 -6.77 12.91
C GLU A 208 9.15 -5.91 13.99
N ASP A 209 9.91 -5.06 14.69
CA ASP A 209 9.45 -4.18 15.76
C ASP A 209 9.17 -2.73 15.30
N LYS A 210 9.30 -2.43 14.01
CA LYS A 210 9.22 -1.08 13.46
C LYS A 210 8.04 -0.87 12.52
N LEU A 211 7.44 0.29 12.66
CA LEU A 211 6.55 0.91 11.68
C LEU A 211 7.30 2.06 11.02
N VAL A 212 7.26 2.14 9.70
CA VAL A 212 7.83 3.26 8.94
C VAL A 212 6.70 4.04 8.28
N ILE A 213 6.72 5.35 8.47
CA ILE A 213 5.77 6.31 7.90
C ILE A 213 6.56 7.37 7.17
N ILE A 214 6.11 7.75 5.98
CA ILE A 214 6.56 8.94 5.29
C ILE A 214 5.55 10.06 5.47
N VAL A 215 6.08 11.26 5.55
CA VAL A 215 5.35 12.53 5.59
C VAL A 215 6.04 13.43 4.59
N ASP A 216 5.70 13.29 3.31
CA ASP A 216 6.21 14.14 2.24
C ASP A 216 5.13 15.17 1.87
N THR A 217 5.40 16.44 2.07
CA THR A 217 4.43 17.55 2.03
C THR A 217 5.05 18.81 1.43
N GLU A 218 4.24 19.83 1.19
CA GLU A 218 4.68 21.15 0.75
C GLU A 218 5.36 21.97 1.87
N ARG A 219 5.51 21.41 3.08
CA ARG A 219 6.19 22.03 4.21
C ARG A 219 7.48 21.31 4.54
N GLN A 220 7.52 20.60 5.66
CA GLN A 220 8.68 19.84 6.10
C GLN A 220 8.46 18.35 5.91
N SER A 221 9.13 17.81 4.90
CA SER A 221 9.09 16.36 4.59
C SER A 221 10.04 15.57 5.48
N TYR A 222 9.61 14.38 5.88
CA TYR A 222 10.43 13.46 6.68
C TYR A 222 9.96 12.02 6.55
N VAL A 223 10.84 11.10 6.91
CA VAL A 223 10.54 9.70 7.19
C VAL A 223 10.78 9.40 8.65
N VAL A 224 9.93 8.61 9.27
CA VAL A 224 10.03 8.25 10.70
C VAL A 224 9.82 6.76 10.91
N ALA A 225 10.69 6.15 11.72
CA ALA A 225 10.47 4.81 12.26
C ALA A 225 9.96 4.89 13.70
N ILE A 226 8.94 4.11 13.97
CA ILE A 226 8.21 4.07 15.23
C ILE A 226 8.26 2.64 15.77
N ASN A 227 8.52 2.48 17.06
CA ASN A 227 8.40 1.18 17.72
C ASN A 227 6.92 0.75 17.71
N LYS A 228 6.61 -0.35 17.05
CA LYS A 228 5.23 -0.82 16.85
C LYS A 228 4.50 -1.18 18.15
N ASN A 229 5.25 -1.55 19.21
CA ASN A 229 4.64 -1.95 20.47
C ASN A 229 4.31 -0.78 21.38
N THR A 230 5.02 0.35 21.24
CA THR A 230 4.93 1.49 22.17
C THR A 230 4.47 2.78 21.51
N GLY A 231 4.50 2.89 20.17
CA GLY A 231 4.24 4.13 19.45
C GLY A 231 5.34 5.19 19.57
N LYS A 232 6.46 4.88 20.25
CA LYS A 232 7.58 5.81 20.41
C LYS A 232 8.43 5.87 19.15
N GLU A 233 8.91 7.04 18.82
CA GLU A 233 9.86 7.28 17.75
C GLU A 233 11.19 6.59 18.05
N ILE A 234 11.75 5.93 17.05
CA ILE A 234 13.09 5.30 17.09
C ILE A 234 14.09 6.24 16.43
N TRP A 235 13.77 6.69 15.22
CA TRP A 235 14.52 7.67 14.47
C TRP A 235 13.61 8.45 13.53
N LYS A 236 14.05 9.65 13.14
CA LYS A 236 13.40 10.54 12.18
C LYS A 236 14.45 11.17 11.29
N GLN A 237 14.24 11.19 9.97
CA GLN A 237 15.11 11.82 9.00
C GLN A 237 14.32 12.81 8.15
N ASN A 238 14.81 14.03 8.05
CA ASN A 238 14.26 15.02 7.14
C ASN A 238 14.51 14.60 5.70
N ARG A 239 13.57 14.94 4.83
CA ARG A 239 13.63 14.66 3.40
C ARG A 239 13.52 15.96 2.63
N ASP A 240 14.26 16.05 1.56
CA ASP A 240 14.17 17.11 0.57
C ASP A 240 13.25 16.62 -0.56
N GLU A 241 11.97 16.58 -0.27
CA GLU A 241 10.88 16.14 -1.17
C GLU A 241 9.67 17.06 -0.97
N VAL A 242 8.89 17.21 -2.03
CA VAL A 242 7.55 17.80 -2.02
C VAL A 242 6.49 16.68 -1.85
N SER A 243 5.22 17.01 -2.00
CA SER A 243 4.12 16.05 -1.83
C SER A 243 4.33 14.77 -2.60
N ASN A 244 4.18 13.66 -1.91
CA ASN A 244 4.40 12.31 -2.39
C ASN A 244 3.43 11.35 -1.70
N TRP A 245 2.88 10.40 -2.44
CA TRP A 245 1.89 9.44 -1.94
C TRP A 245 2.38 8.00 -1.93
N SER A 246 3.65 7.77 -2.24
CA SER A 246 4.25 6.45 -2.26
C SER A 246 4.30 5.84 -0.85
N THR A 247 4.02 4.54 -0.76
CA THR A 247 4.17 3.77 0.48
C THR A 247 5.60 3.24 0.59
N PRO A 248 6.24 3.29 1.77
CA PRO A 248 7.59 2.77 1.97
C PRO A 248 7.68 1.27 1.68
N ARG A 249 8.76 0.83 1.05
CA ARG A 249 9.07 -0.59 0.83
C ARG A 249 10.21 -1.03 1.74
N ILE A 250 9.93 -1.92 2.70
CA ILE A 250 10.95 -2.51 3.58
C ILE A 250 11.37 -3.87 3.02
N PHE A 251 12.67 -4.14 3.03
CA PHE A 251 13.23 -5.41 2.59
C PHE A 251 14.60 -5.66 3.25
N MET A 252 15.10 -6.87 3.10
CA MET A 252 16.45 -7.24 3.50
C MET A 252 17.27 -7.54 2.24
N HIS A 253 18.44 -6.91 2.12
CA HIS A 253 19.43 -7.22 1.11
C HIS A 253 20.73 -7.62 1.82
N GLU A 254 21.24 -8.80 1.50
CA GLU A 254 22.32 -9.42 2.25
C GLU A 254 21.98 -9.51 3.74
N LYS A 255 22.65 -8.79 4.61
CA LYS A 255 22.37 -8.75 6.06
C LYS A 255 21.81 -7.40 6.52
N ARG A 256 21.60 -6.45 5.58
CA ARG A 256 21.14 -5.10 5.88
C ARG A 256 19.66 -4.94 5.62
N ARG A 257 18.92 -4.47 6.63
CA ARG A 257 17.51 -4.10 6.49
C ARG A 257 17.43 -2.68 5.93
N GLN A 258 16.66 -2.51 4.87
CA GLN A 258 16.53 -1.23 4.18
C GLN A 258 15.06 -0.86 4.04
N VAL A 259 14.81 0.45 3.98
CA VAL A 259 13.54 1.01 3.54
C VAL A 259 13.78 1.91 2.35
N VAL A 260 13.14 1.60 1.22
CA VAL A 260 13.17 2.44 0.02
C VAL A 260 11.88 3.21 -0.10
N ILE A 261 12.00 4.49 -0.43
CA ILE A 261 10.89 5.41 -0.61
C ILE A 261 11.03 6.02 -2.01
N ASN A 262 9.96 5.94 -2.80
CA ASN A 262 9.85 6.62 -4.08
C ASN A 262 9.62 8.12 -3.86
N GLY A 263 9.98 8.94 -4.83
CA GLY A 263 9.86 10.39 -4.79
C GLY A 263 10.45 10.97 -6.07
N GLU A 264 10.63 12.28 -6.13
CA GLU A 264 11.42 12.89 -7.21
C GLU A 264 12.85 12.35 -7.17
N THR A 265 13.36 12.17 -5.96
CA THR A 265 14.57 11.38 -5.68
C THR A 265 14.21 10.15 -4.87
N VAL A 266 14.41 8.97 -5.45
CA VAL A 266 14.32 7.69 -4.73
C VAL A 266 15.42 7.62 -3.69
N ARG A 267 15.07 7.30 -2.43
CA ARG A 267 16.06 7.16 -1.35
C ARG A 267 15.91 5.84 -0.62
N SER A 268 17.03 5.24 -0.27
CA SER A 268 17.11 4.08 0.60
C SER A 268 17.74 4.46 1.93
N TYR A 269 17.12 4.02 3.02
CA TYR A 269 17.58 4.24 4.38
C TYR A 269 17.85 2.92 5.09
N ASP A 270 18.82 2.91 6.00
CA ASP A 270 18.98 1.82 6.95
C ASP A 270 17.80 1.80 7.91
N LEU A 271 17.12 0.66 8.01
CA LEU A 271 15.91 0.55 8.83
C LEU A 271 16.18 0.70 10.32
N ASN A 272 17.40 0.43 10.79
CA ASN A 272 17.73 0.51 12.22
C ASN A 272 18.16 1.91 12.65
N THR A 273 18.94 2.60 11.80
CA THR A 273 19.54 3.90 12.16
C THR A 273 18.85 5.08 11.50
N GLY A 274 18.15 4.87 10.38
CA GLY A 274 17.57 5.93 9.56
C GLY A 274 18.59 6.61 8.64
N GLU A 275 19.87 6.23 8.66
CA GLU A 275 20.89 6.79 7.77
C GLU A 275 20.58 6.49 6.31
N GLU A 276 20.73 7.50 5.45
CA GLU A 276 20.59 7.31 4.01
C GLU A 276 21.74 6.44 3.49
N ILE A 277 21.40 5.38 2.76
CA ILE A 277 22.36 4.46 2.17
C ILE A 277 22.72 4.91 0.75
N TRP A 278 21.69 5.17 -0.05
CA TRP A 278 21.82 5.65 -1.42
C TRP A 278 20.60 6.46 -1.84
N ARG A 279 20.80 7.27 -2.86
CA ARG A 279 19.75 8.00 -3.57
C ARG A 279 19.87 7.83 -5.08
N CYS A 280 18.78 8.06 -5.81
CA CYS A 280 18.76 8.03 -7.26
C CYS A 280 17.67 8.97 -7.78
N GLY A 281 18.07 10.01 -8.50
CA GLY A 281 17.16 10.94 -9.18
C GLY A 281 16.63 10.39 -10.50
N GLY A 282 15.87 11.24 -11.22
CA GLY A 282 15.37 10.96 -12.57
C GLY A 282 13.88 10.71 -12.66
N HIS A 283 13.18 10.74 -11.54
CA HIS A 283 11.72 10.79 -11.45
C HIS A 283 11.19 12.23 -11.46
N THR A 284 9.88 12.37 -11.41
CA THR A 284 9.19 13.65 -11.21
C THR A 284 8.52 13.64 -9.83
N ALA A 285 8.21 14.83 -9.32
CA ALA A 285 7.42 14.99 -8.10
C ALA A 285 6.08 14.25 -8.18
N SER A 286 5.39 14.17 -7.06
CA SER A 286 4.05 13.55 -6.93
C SER A 286 4.04 12.05 -7.25
N ALA A 287 5.08 11.32 -6.84
CA ALA A 287 5.16 9.88 -7.04
C ALA A 287 4.12 9.14 -6.19
N ILE A 288 3.40 8.20 -6.81
CA ILE A 288 2.37 7.37 -6.15
C ILE A 288 2.81 5.91 -6.03
N PRO A 289 3.39 5.28 -7.09
CA PRO A 289 3.71 3.87 -7.05
C PRO A 289 4.72 3.51 -5.96
N MET A 290 4.40 2.47 -5.20
CA MET A 290 5.32 1.86 -4.23
C MET A 290 6.46 1.13 -4.96
N PRO A 291 7.71 1.23 -4.50
CA PRO A 291 8.83 0.46 -5.05
C PRO A 291 8.60 -1.05 -4.98
N SER A 292 9.01 -1.78 -6.03
CA SER A 292 9.10 -3.24 -6.03
C SER A 292 10.57 -3.67 -5.89
N VAL A 293 10.81 -4.81 -5.26
CA VAL A 293 12.17 -5.32 -5.00
C VAL A 293 12.29 -6.77 -5.43
N GLY A 294 13.32 -7.09 -6.19
CA GLY A 294 13.64 -8.45 -6.62
C GLY A 294 14.86 -8.48 -7.56
N HIS A 295 15.42 -9.63 -7.80
CA HIS A 295 16.54 -9.85 -8.71
C HIS A 295 17.79 -8.98 -8.43
N GLY A 296 18.04 -8.63 -7.15
CA GLY A 296 19.11 -7.72 -6.79
C GLY A 296 18.89 -6.25 -7.19
N MET A 297 17.64 -5.87 -7.48
CA MET A 297 17.27 -4.52 -7.93
C MET A 297 16.03 -3.99 -7.19
N VAL A 298 15.94 -2.67 -7.17
CA VAL A 298 14.73 -1.91 -6.83
C VAL A 298 14.13 -1.35 -8.12
N PHE A 299 12.82 -1.54 -8.30
CA PHE A 299 12.06 -0.99 -9.42
C PHE A 299 11.20 0.16 -8.91
N THR A 300 11.37 1.34 -9.49
CA THR A 300 10.66 2.57 -9.10
C THR A 300 10.03 3.21 -10.31
N ALA A 301 8.83 3.76 -10.16
CA ALA A 301 8.05 4.31 -11.25
C ALA A 301 7.52 5.70 -10.91
N SER A 302 7.51 6.60 -11.90
CA SER A 302 6.86 7.90 -11.88
C SER A 302 6.22 8.14 -13.24
N GLY A 303 4.89 8.21 -13.30
CA GLY A 303 4.12 8.42 -14.53
C GLY A 303 3.48 9.80 -14.64
N TRP A 304 3.77 10.74 -13.73
CA TRP A 304 3.26 12.10 -13.77
C TRP A 304 4.21 13.02 -14.54
N ARG A 305 3.71 13.75 -15.54
CA ARG A 305 4.46 14.67 -16.42
C ARG A 305 5.54 14.01 -17.28
N LYS A 306 6.21 12.96 -16.78
CA LYS A 306 7.24 12.23 -17.50
C LYS A 306 7.23 10.77 -17.05
N ASP A 307 7.03 9.87 -18.01
CA ASP A 307 7.13 8.43 -17.77
C ASP A 307 8.56 8.05 -17.43
N THR A 308 8.79 7.45 -16.27
CA THR A 308 10.08 6.89 -15.89
C THR A 308 9.87 5.64 -15.03
N LEU A 309 10.39 4.50 -15.49
CA LEU A 309 10.59 3.30 -14.68
C LEU A 309 12.06 3.01 -14.67
N GLN A 310 12.65 2.86 -13.49
CA GLN A 310 14.07 2.53 -13.31
C GLN A 310 14.22 1.22 -12.55
N ALA A 311 15.23 0.43 -12.97
CA ALA A 311 15.73 -0.72 -12.23
C ALA A 311 17.10 -0.35 -11.64
N ILE A 312 17.17 -0.16 -10.34
CA ILE A 312 18.34 0.33 -9.61
C ILE A 312 18.98 -0.85 -8.88
N SER A 313 20.28 -1.05 -9.07
CA SER A 313 21.04 -2.14 -8.43
C SER A 313 21.10 -1.98 -6.92
N LEU A 314 20.89 -3.07 -6.19
CA LEU A 314 21.10 -3.15 -4.74
C LEU A 314 22.59 -3.30 -4.39
N GLY A 315 22.92 -3.12 -3.09
CA GLY A 315 24.29 -3.24 -2.58
C GLY A 315 25.19 -2.04 -2.89
N LYS A 316 24.60 -0.91 -3.33
CA LYS A 316 25.30 0.34 -3.65
C LYS A 316 25.12 1.38 -2.56
N GLN A 317 25.92 2.45 -2.61
CA GLN A 317 25.90 3.56 -1.66
C GLN A 317 26.09 4.91 -2.39
N GLY A 318 25.62 5.99 -1.77
CA GLY A 318 25.79 7.34 -2.30
C GLY A 318 24.79 7.69 -3.40
N ASP A 319 25.13 8.63 -4.26
CA ASP A 319 24.27 9.08 -5.35
C ASP A 319 24.46 8.21 -6.61
N LEU A 320 23.40 7.52 -7.01
CA LEU A 320 23.37 6.60 -8.14
C LEU A 320 22.77 7.24 -9.40
N THR A 321 22.43 8.53 -9.35
CA THR A 321 21.77 9.25 -10.45
C THR A 321 22.62 9.21 -11.72
N GLY A 322 22.06 8.69 -12.82
CA GLY A 322 22.74 8.60 -14.12
C GLY A 322 23.94 7.66 -14.14
N SER A 323 24.19 6.91 -13.08
CA SER A 323 25.30 5.95 -13.02
C SER A 323 24.95 4.62 -13.71
N LYS A 324 25.97 3.76 -13.91
CA LYS A 324 25.79 2.39 -14.41
C LYS A 324 25.01 1.47 -13.45
N ASP A 325 24.72 1.94 -12.23
CA ASP A 325 23.96 1.19 -11.23
C ASP A 325 22.44 1.35 -11.46
N VAL A 326 22.01 2.25 -12.34
CA VAL A 326 20.71 2.18 -13.02
C VAL A 326 20.84 1.20 -14.18
N ILE A 327 20.48 -0.06 -13.93
CA ILE A 327 20.73 -1.19 -14.85
C ILE A 327 19.98 -1.01 -16.16
N TRP A 328 18.71 -0.58 -16.07
CA TRP A 328 17.90 -0.21 -17.23
C TRP A 328 16.80 0.76 -16.83
N SER A 329 16.27 1.48 -17.80
CA SER A 329 15.11 2.36 -17.63
C SER A 329 14.23 2.37 -18.88
N ILE A 330 12.95 2.68 -18.68
CA ILE A 330 12.02 2.99 -19.76
C ILE A 330 11.31 4.33 -19.51
N HIS A 331 10.93 4.99 -20.62
CA HIS A 331 10.31 6.32 -20.58
C HIS A 331 8.99 6.37 -21.37
N ARG A 332 8.25 5.25 -21.40
CA ARG A 332 6.96 5.12 -22.05
C ARG A 332 6.15 3.98 -21.47
N GLY A 333 4.87 4.21 -21.23
CA GLY A 333 3.95 3.16 -20.73
C GLY A 333 4.15 2.88 -19.24
N VAL A 334 4.50 3.90 -18.50
CA VAL A 334 4.71 3.83 -17.05
C VAL A 334 3.47 4.32 -16.32
N PRO A 335 2.92 3.57 -15.36
CA PRO A 335 1.75 3.97 -14.61
C PRO A 335 2.02 5.19 -13.70
N TYR A 336 1.01 6.05 -13.54
CA TYR A 336 1.02 7.13 -12.56
C TYR A 336 0.50 6.65 -11.21
N VAL A 337 -0.72 6.07 -11.16
CA VAL A 337 -1.35 5.64 -9.90
C VAL A 337 -1.12 4.15 -9.58
N PRO A 338 -1.40 3.19 -10.49
CA PRO A 338 -1.21 1.78 -10.18
C PRO A 338 0.27 1.42 -9.97
N CYS A 339 0.55 0.60 -8.96
CA CYS A 339 1.91 0.10 -8.74
C CYS A 339 2.33 -0.93 -9.79
N PRO A 340 3.57 -0.88 -10.28
CA PRO A 340 4.17 -2.00 -11.01
C PRO A 340 4.08 -3.30 -10.20
N MET A 341 3.79 -4.41 -10.86
CA MET A 341 3.72 -5.73 -10.24
C MET A 341 4.88 -6.60 -10.70
N LEU A 342 5.86 -6.79 -9.83
CA LEU A 342 6.94 -7.75 -10.05
C LEU A 342 6.47 -9.16 -9.70
N TRP A 343 6.50 -10.08 -10.67
CA TRP A 343 6.13 -11.47 -10.44
C TRP A 343 7.01 -12.43 -11.25
N GLY A 344 7.90 -13.14 -10.57
CA GLY A 344 8.92 -13.95 -11.21
C GLY A 344 9.92 -13.09 -11.96
N LYS A 345 10.18 -13.37 -13.22
CA LYS A 345 11.09 -12.60 -14.07
C LYS A 345 10.42 -11.46 -14.84
N GLU A 346 9.11 -11.30 -14.69
CA GLU A 346 8.32 -10.27 -15.38
C GLU A 346 7.97 -9.12 -14.44
N ILE A 347 7.96 -7.90 -14.99
CA ILE A 347 7.34 -6.73 -14.38
C ILE A 347 6.16 -6.27 -15.25
N TYR A 348 4.99 -6.15 -14.62
CA TYR A 348 3.74 -5.77 -15.26
C TYR A 348 3.38 -4.35 -14.90
N LEU A 349 3.00 -3.57 -15.90
CA LEU A 349 2.64 -2.16 -15.77
C LEU A 349 1.21 -1.97 -16.25
N LEU A 350 0.33 -1.48 -15.39
CA LEU A 350 -1.03 -1.09 -15.70
C LEU A 350 -1.09 0.43 -15.71
N GLU A 351 -1.24 1.05 -16.86
CA GLU A 351 -1.47 2.50 -16.92
C GLU A 351 -2.87 2.86 -16.45
N ASP A 352 -3.06 4.09 -16.04
CA ASP A 352 -4.33 4.62 -15.53
C ASP A 352 -5.46 4.53 -16.58
N GLN A 353 -5.11 4.39 -17.85
CA GLN A 353 -6.01 4.28 -19.00
C GLN A 353 -5.75 2.98 -19.75
N SER A 354 -6.56 1.96 -19.60
CA SER A 354 -6.67 0.73 -20.42
C SER A 354 -5.42 0.21 -21.18
N PHE A 355 -4.20 0.57 -20.76
CA PHE A 355 -2.97 0.06 -21.36
C PHE A 355 -2.24 -0.83 -20.36
N PHE A 356 -1.72 -1.94 -20.87
CA PHE A 356 -0.99 -2.91 -20.06
C PHE A 356 0.31 -3.30 -20.75
N SER A 357 1.38 -3.41 -19.97
CA SER A 357 2.71 -3.76 -20.48
C SER A 357 3.31 -4.88 -19.66
N CYS A 358 4.17 -5.67 -20.29
CA CYS A 358 4.98 -6.68 -19.63
C CYS A 358 6.43 -6.60 -20.15
N LEU A 359 7.37 -6.51 -19.21
CA LEU A 359 8.78 -6.46 -19.51
C LEU A 359 9.53 -7.53 -18.71
N SER A 360 10.67 -7.93 -19.19
CA SER A 360 11.66 -8.66 -18.39
C SER A 360 12.16 -7.76 -17.26
N ALA A 361 12.06 -8.22 -16.03
CA ALA A 361 12.59 -7.49 -14.88
C ALA A 361 14.12 -7.46 -14.86
N ILE A 362 14.79 -8.36 -15.59
CA ILE A 362 16.24 -8.52 -15.57
C ILE A 362 16.93 -7.42 -16.38
N ASP A 363 16.44 -7.16 -17.59
CA ASP A 363 17.09 -6.31 -18.59
C ASP A 363 16.14 -5.26 -19.22
N GLY A 364 14.87 -5.22 -18.79
CA GLY A 364 13.88 -4.30 -19.34
C GLY A 364 13.39 -4.66 -20.74
N ALA A 365 13.75 -5.82 -21.28
CA ALA A 365 13.29 -6.28 -22.58
C ALA A 365 11.76 -6.39 -22.62
N ARG A 366 11.16 -5.89 -23.68
CA ARG A 366 9.70 -5.77 -23.81
C ARG A 366 9.12 -7.06 -24.36
N HIS A 367 8.26 -7.74 -23.60
CA HIS A 367 7.41 -8.78 -24.14
C HIS A 367 6.26 -8.14 -24.92
N TYR A 368 5.59 -7.16 -24.32
CA TYR A 368 4.66 -6.22 -24.99
C TYR A 368 4.62 -4.88 -24.26
N LEU A 369 4.36 -3.82 -24.98
CA LEU A 369 4.28 -2.45 -24.47
C LEU A 369 3.00 -1.77 -24.92
N LYS A 370 2.26 -1.15 -23.96
CA LYS A 370 1.02 -0.40 -24.21
C LYS A 370 -0.01 -1.19 -25.02
N HIS A 371 -0.17 -2.49 -24.68
CA HIS A 371 -1.28 -3.26 -25.23
C HIS A 371 -2.60 -2.73 -24.69
N ARG A 372 -3.54 -2.39 -25.57
CA ARG A 372 -4.85 -1.87 -25.19
C ARG A 372 -5.71 -3.01 -24.66
N LEU A 373 -6.12 -2.90 -23.40
CA LEU A 373 -7.07 -3.82 -22.78
C LEU A 373 -8.50 -3.62 -23.34
N PRO A 374 -9.37 -4.64 -23.27
CA PRO A 374 -10.77 -4.51 -23.68
C PRO A 374 -11.52 -3.43 -22.89
N GLY A 375 -12.32 -2.65 -23.60
CA GLY A 375 -13.06 -1.53 -23.05
C GLY A 375 -12.22 -0.25 -22.96
N ASN A 376 -12.88 0.85 -22.62
CA ASN A 376 -12.24 2.13 -22.36
C ASN A 376 -12.31 2.39 -20.85
N LEU A 377 -11.40 1.76 -20.10
CA LEU A 377 -11.43 1.68 -18.66
C LEU A 377 -10.38 2.58 -18.03
N ASN A 378 -10.67 3.10 -16.83
CA ASN A 378 -9.71 3.78 -15.98
C ASN A 378 -9.36 2.91 -14.76
N PHE A 379 -8.13 3.01 -14.31
CA PHE A 379 -7.59 2.23 -13.21
C PHE A 379 -6.88 3.11 -12.17
N SER A 380 -7.32 3.03 -10.94
CA SER A 380 -6.59 3.52 -9.75
C SER A 380 -6.05 2.35 -8.92
N ALA A 381 -6.74 1.21 -8.97
CA ALA A 381 -6.35 -0.01 -8.27
C ALA A 381 -5.11 -0.64 -8.92
N SER A 382 -4.15 -1.02 -8.11
CA SER A 382 -2.96 -1.75 -8.56
C SER A 382 -3.29 -3.20 -8.91
N PRO A 383 -2.60 -3.81 -9.90
CA PRO A 383 -2.76 -5.21 -10.25
C PRO A 383 -2.49 -6.13 -9.06
N VAL A 384 -3.23 -7.23 -8.93
CA VAL A 384 -2.94 -8.29 -7.98
C VAL A 384 -2.89 -9.64 -8.68
N GLY A 385 -2.09 -10.58 -8.12
CA GLY A 385 -1.82 -11.85 -8.76
C GLY A 385 -1.97 -13.06 -7.84
N ALA A 386 -2.52 -14.16 -8.38
CA ALA A 386 -2.59 -15.47 -7.72
C ALA A 386 -2.76 -16.58 -8.75
N ALA A 387 -2.24 -17.78 -8.48
CA ALA A 387 -2.42 -18.98 -9.32
C ALA A 387 -2.20 -18.71 -10.82
N ASN A 388 -1.08 -18.03 -11.17
CA ASN A 388 -0.73 -17.64 -12.54
C ASN A 388 -1.78 -16.78 -13.27
N ARG A 389 -2.55 -15.95 -12.52
CA ARG A 389 -3.55 -15.02 -13.04
C ARG A 389 -3.32 -13.63 -12.46
N ILE A 390 -3.58 -12.62 -13.29
CA ILE A 390 -3.50 -11.21 -12.92
C ILE A 390 -4.90 -10.64 -12.96
N TYR A 391 -5.30 -9.92 -11.91
CA TYR A 391 -6.61 -9.31 -11.75
C TYR A 391 -6.46 -7.81 -11.80
N LEU A 392 -7.13 -7.17 -12.76
CA LEU A 392 -7.10 -5.74 -13.03
C LEU A 392 -8.49 -5.17 -12.76
N LEU A 393 -8.68 -4.50 -11.62
CA LEU A 393 -9.95 -3.92 -11.21
C LEU A 393 -10.05 -2.47 -11.68
N SER A 394 -11.00 -2.17 -12.54
CA SER A 394 -11.25 -0.81 -13.05
C SER A 394 -12.12 0.00 -12.10
N GLU A 395 -12.07 1.32 -12.26
CA GLU A 395 -12.89 2.27 -11.50
C GLU A 395 -14.40 2.10 -11.74
N SER A 396 -14.78 1.58 -12.90
CA SER A 396 -16.19 1.32 -13.27
C SER A 396 -16.74 -0.04 -12.81
N GLY A 397 -15.95 -0.83 -12.05
CA GLY A 397 -16.39 -2.12 -11.55
C GLY A 397 -16.10 -3.31 -12.46
N LYS A 398 -15.49 -3.10 -13.63
CA LYS A 398 -15.03 -4.20 -14.47
C LYS A 398 -13.69 -4.74 -13.96
N THR A 399 -13.60 -6.05 -13.82
CA THR A 399 -12.34 -6.73 -13.50
C THR A 399 -11.93 -7.61 -14.66
N ILE A 400 -10.80 -7.29 -15.28
CA ILE A 400 -10.18 -8.12 -16.31
C ILE A 400 -9.28 -9.14 -15.62
N VAL A 401 -9.46 -10.41 -15.90
CA VAL A 401 -8.58 -11.48 -15.43
C VAL A 401 -7.74 -11.97 -16.59
N LEU A 402 -6.42 -11.81 -16.45
CA LEU A 402 -5.44 -12.23 -17.45
C LEU A 402 -4.71 -13.48 -16.98
N GLN A 403 -4.30 -14.32 -17.91
CA GLN A 403 -3.25 -15.31 -17.65
C GLN A 403 -1.90 -14.58 -17.52
N ARG A 404 -1.13 -14.94 -16.50
CA ARG A 404 0.25 -14.45 -16.35
C ARG A 404 1.12 -15.00 -17.48
N GLY A 405 2.01 -14.20 -18.02
CA GLY A 405 3.00 -14.61 -19.03
C GLY A 405 3.41 -13.48 -19.96
N PRO A 406 4.29 -13.79 -20.91
CA PRO A 406 4.80 -12.82 -21.90
C PRO A 406 3.79 -12.54 -23.02
N GLU A 407 2.65 -13.21 -23.03
CA GLU A 407 1.56 -13.01 -23.99
C GLU A 407 0.28 -12.58 -23.28
N ILE A 408 -0.51 -11.73 -23.93
CA ILE A 408 -1.80 -11.32 -23.39
C ILE A 408 -2.86 -12.37 -23.72
N LYS A 409 -3.45 -12.91 -22.64
CA LYS A 409 -4.61 -13.80 -22.75
C LYS A 409 -5.64 -13.41 -21.70
N VAL A 410 -6.77 -12.89 -22.16
CA VAL A 410 -7.93 -12.58 -21.31
C VAL A 410 -8.65 -13.87 -20.98
N LEU A 411 -8.80 -14.18 -19.71
CA LEU A 411 -9.52 -15.36 -19.22
C LEU A 411 -11.00 -15.05 -18.96
N SER A 412 -11.28 -13.86 -18.42
CA SER A 412 -12.64 -13.39 -18.15
C SER A 412 -12.67 -11.87 -17.93
N ILE A 413 -13.87 -11.32 -18.05
CA ILE A 413 -14.21 -9.96 -17.63
C ILE A 413 -15.43 -10.08 -16.73
N ASN A 414 -15.30 -9.64 -15.48
CA ASN A 414 -16.35 -9.61 -14.49
C ASN A 414 -16.83 -8.18 -14.32
N GLU A 415 -18.11 -7.98 -13.99
CA GLU A 415 -18.68 -6.64 -13.83
C GLU A 415 -19.53 -6.55 -12.57
N LEU A 416 -19.38 -5.45 -11.84
CA LEU A 416 -20.17 -5.08 -10.67
C LEU A 416 -20.63 -3.64 -10.82
N ASP A 417 -21.88 -3.36 -10.46
CA ASP A 417 -22.45 -2.00 -10.53
C ASP A 417 -22.02 -1.18 -9.31
N GLU A 418 -20.71 -0.89 -9.24
CA GLU A 418 -20.15 -0.02 -8.21
C GLU A 418 -18.81 0.58 -8.67
N LYS A 419 -18.40 1.70 -8.08
CA LYS A 419 -17.07 2.31 -8.32
C LYS A 419 -16.04 1.75 -7.36
N PHE A 420 -14.83 1.50 -7.87
CA PHE A 420 -13.71 0.94 -7.12
C PHE A 420 -12.44 1.76 -7.33
N TYR A 421 -11.74 2.07 -6.24
CA TYR A 421 -10.44 2.74 -6.25
C TYR A 421 -9.38 1.95 -5.47
N ALA A 422 -9.81 1.19 -4.48
CA ALA A 422 -8.94 0.32 -3.67
C ALA A 422 -8.43 -0.88 -4.48
N SER A 423 -7.19 -1.27 -4.29
CA SER A 423 -6.65 -2.51 -4.84
C SER A 423 -7.32 -3.74 -4.20
N PRO A 424 -7.54 -4.82 -4.93
CA PRO A 424 -8.07 -6.06 -4.36
C PRO A 424 -7.14 -6.69 -3.33
N SER A 425 -7.72 -7.50 -2.43
CA SER A 425 -6.98 -8.41 -1.54
C SER A 425 -7.31 -9.86 -1.87
N ILE A 426 -6.34 -10.76 -1.76
CA ILE A 426 -6.52 -12.17 -2.11
C ILE A 426 -6.01 -13.06 -0.97
N VAL A 427 -6.88 -13.98 -0.48
CA VAL A 427 -6.51 -14.94 0.57
C VAL A 427 -7.19 -16.30 0.31
N GLY A 428 -6.40 -17.36 0.21
CA GLY A 428 -6.92 -18.70 -0.07
C GLY A 428 -7.68 -18.74 -1.39
N ASN A 429 -8.92 -19.22 -1.37
CA ASN A 429 -9.79 -19.29 -2.55
C ASN A 429 -10.63 -18.03 -2.78
N ALA A 430 -10.36 -16.93 -2.07
CA ALA A 430 -11.20 -15.74 -2.09
C ALA A 430 -10.46 -14.49 -2.56
N ILE A 431 -11.21 -13.60 -3.25
CA ILE A 431 -10.81 -12.23 -3.60
C ILE A 431 -11.80 -11.25 -2.96
N TYR A 432 -11.26 -10.16 -2.42
CA TYR A 432 -12.02 -9.12 -1.72
C TYR A 432 -11.89 -7.82 -2.49
N LEU A 433 -13.04 -7.22 -2.82
CA LEU A 433 -13.13 -5.98 -3.59
C LEU A 433 -13.83 -4.93 -2.74
N ARG A 434 -13.15 -3.82 -2.42
CA ARG A 434 -13.73 -2.70 -1.70
C ARG A 434 -14.21 -1.64 -2.69
N GLY A 435 -15.51 -1.54 -2.85
CA GLY A 435 -16.17 -0.46 -3.57
C GLY A 435 -16.47 0.75 -2.67
N ASN A 436 -17.10 1.76 -3.25
CA ASN A 436 -17.51 2.97 -2.51
C ASN A 436 -18.58 2.69 -1.44
N LYS A 437 -19.45 1.70 -1.68
CA LYS A 437 -20.60 1.40 -0.80
C LYS A 437 -20.47 0.04 -0.11
N HIS A 438 -19.78 -0.91 -0.75
CA HIS A 438 -19.74 -2.28 -0.28
C HIS A 438 -18.33 -2.87 -0.27
N LEU A 439 -18.14 -3.82 0.60
CA LEU A 439 -17.06 -4.80 0.52
C LEU A 439 -17.63 -6.12 0.01
N PHE A 440 -17.05 -6.65 -1.05
CA PHE A 440 -17.44 -7.92 -1.67
C PHE A 440 -16.40 -8.99 -1.36
N CYS A 441 -16.85 -10.21 -1.13
CA CYS A 441 -16.01 -11.40 -1.08
C CYS A 441 -16.52 -12.41 -2.12
N PHE A 442 -15.67 -12.71 -3.08
CA PHE A 442 -15.93 -13.78 -4.05
C PHE A 442 -15.03 -14.96 -3.75
N ILE A 443 -15.61 -16.16 -3.72
CA ILE A 443 -14.91 -17.39 -3.39
C ILE A 443 -15.01 -18.39 -4.55
N ARG A 444 -13.92 -19.08 -4.80
CA ARG A 444 -13.93 -20.23 -5.69
C ARG A 444 -14.51 -21.43 -4.94
N ASN A 445 -15.65 -21.92 -5.40
CA ASN A 445 -16.16 -23.21 -4.98
C ASN A 445 -15.25 -24.33 -5.50
N ASN A 446 -14.97 -25.31 -4.67
CA ASN A 446 -14.17 -26.49 -5.01
C ASN A 446 -14.83 -27.36 -6.08
#